data_fc4d55376b7ac1d98348669d548e6aa2
#
_entry.id   fc4d55376b7ac1d98348669d548e6aa2
#
_cell.length_a   1.000
_cell.length_b   1.000
_cell.length_c   1.000
_cell.angle_alpha   90.00
_cell.angle_beta   90.00
_cell.angle_gamma   90.00
#
_symmetry.space_group_name_H-M   'P 1'
#
loop_
_entity.id
_entity.type
_entity.pdbx_description
1 polymer ?
#
loop_
_entity_poly.entity_id
_entity_poly.type
_entity_poly.pdbx_seq_one_letter_code
_entity_poly.pdbx_strand_id
1 'polypeptide(L)'
;FKCLEDQEVEYIFGYPGGAVLPIYDELKNHSSIKHILVRHEQGAGHAAEGYARSSGKPGVVLVTSGPGATNVVTALTDAYMDSVPLVCISGQVPTHLIGTDAFQECDTTGITRPCTKHNWLVKDIKDLSKVMHEAFKVATTGRPGPVLIDIPKDIQFAKTNYSKFKKKKKPNGKIHRKFSQNEIDQLIDLISKAKKPVVYTGGGVINSGPQASETLKEFVRLIGFPITSTLQGLGAFPGDDNQFIGMLGMHGTYEANNAMHDCDLLINIGARFDDRITGKIDEFSPKSKKVHIDIDPSSINKIIKVDLAIVGDVNEVIKSAIKKINKKQNGLKDSNKQKISKWWEQIQKWRMKDSLGFVNSDKEIKPQHAVKRLYELTKNQDTFITTEVGQHQMWAAQHYKFNKPNRWMTSGGLGTMGYG
;
A
#
# COMPACT_ATOMS: atom_id res chain seq x y z
N PHE A 1 17.52 -4.35 20.82
CA PHE A 1 17.43 -5.51 19.94
C PHE A 1 16.40 -6.54 20.41
N LYS A 2 16.33 -6.92 21.68
CA LYS A 2 15.33 -7.89 22.18
C LYS A 2 13.89 -7.53 21.77
N CYS A 3 13.54 -6.24 21.75
CA CYS A 3 12.23 -5.80 21.26
C CYS A 3 12.05 -6.06 19.77
N LEU A 4 13.09 -5.91 18.96
CA LEU A 4 13.07 -6.20 17.52
C LEU A 4 12.94 -7.71 17.26
N GLU A 5 13.63 -8.53 18.04
CA GLU A 5 13.50 -9.99 18.01
C GLU A 5 12.09 -10.44 18.38
N ASP A 6 11.48 -9.81 19.41
CA ASP A 6 10.07 -10.07 19.76
C ASP A 6 9.08 -9.74 18.63
N GLN A 7 9.44 -8.81 17.73
CA GLN A 7 8.68 -8.46 16.52
C GLN A 7 9.09 -9.27 15.29
N GLU A 8 9.99 -10.26 15.46
CA GLU A 8 10.46 -11.13 14.38
C GLU A 8 11.14 -10.34 13.23
N VAL A 9 11.87 -9.28 13.60
CA VAL A 9 12.67 -8.48 12.65
C VAL A 9 13.89 -9.28 12.22
N GLU A 10 14.06 -9.45 10.92
CA GLU A 10 15.19 -10.17 10.30
C GLU A 10 16.22 -9.21 9.72
N TYR A 11 15.78 -8.03 9.26
CA TYR A 11 16.63 -7.06 8.56
C TYR A 11 16.45 -5.66 9.11
N ILE A 12 17.56 -4.95 9.26
CA ILE A 12 17.62 -3.51 9.54
C ILE A 12 18.40 -2.86 8.40
N PHE A 13 17.83 -1.86 7.77
CA PHE A 13 18.48 -1.04 6.74
C PHE A 13 18.98 0.24 7.39
N GLY A 14 20.24 0.62 7.18
CA GLY A 14 20.70 1.81 7.86
C GLY A 14 22.13 2.24 7.52
N TYR A 15 22.49 3.38 8.10
CA TYR A 15 23.82 3.98 8.00
C TYR A 15 24.30 4.42 9.37
N PRO A 16 25.51 3.99 9.82
CA PRO A 16 26.01 4.31 11.14
C PRO A 16 26.39 5.80 11.27
N GLY A 17 26.30 6.30 12.50
CA GLY A 17 26.74 7.64 12.86
C GLY A 17 26.87 7.80 14.37
N GLY A 18 27.43 8.91 14.82
CA GLY A 18 27.85 9.15 16.20
C GLY A 18 26.78 8.95 17.26
N ALA A 19 25.53 9.32 16.94
CA ALA A 19 24.43 9.22 17.91
C ALA A 19 23.79 7.81 18.03
N VAL A 20 24.23 6.83 17.23
CA VAL A 20 23.73 5.44 17.27
C VAL A 20 24.83 4.40 17.44
N LEU A 21 26.05 4.82 17.74
CA LEU A 21 27.17 3.90 17.99
C LEU A 21 26.87 2.84 19.06
N PRO A 22 26.21 3.16 20.21
CA PRO A 22 25.87 2.13 21.19
C PRO A 22 24.94 1.06 20.63
N ILE A 23 24.01 1.43 19.74
CA ILE A 23 23.12 0.49 19.09
C ILE A 23 23.90 -0.40 18.11
N TYR A 24 24.81 0.19 17.30
CA TYR A 24 25.64 -0.57 16.36
C TYR A 24 26.63 -1.50 17.07
N ASP A 25 27.17 -1.08 18.22
CA ASP A 25 28.06 -1.95 19.01
C ASP A 25 27.33 -3.18 19.56
N GLU A 26 26.10 -3.02 20.01
CA GLU A 26 25.27 -4.13 20.49
C GLU A 26 24.80 -5.07 19.37
N LEU A 27 24.66 -4.58 18.14
CA LEU A 27 24.18 -5.39 17.00
C LEU A 27 24.98 -6.68 16.78
N LYS A 28 26.29 -6.66 17.04
CA LYS A 28 27.18 -7.83 16.92
C LYS A 28 26.76 -9.01 17.81
N ASN A 29 26.00 -8.74 18.89
CA ASN A 29 25.52 -9.74 19.85
C ASN A 29 24.17 -10.35 19.43
N HIS A 30 23.57 -9.89 18.32
CA HIS A 30 22.24 -10.28 17.85
C HIS A 30 22.28 -10.84 16.42
N SER A 31 22.82 -12.06 16.28
CA SER A 31 23.02 -12.73 14.97
C SER A 31 21.74 -13.05 14.20
N SER A 32 20.58 -13.01 14.89
CA SER A 32 19.24 -13.19 14.27
C SER A 32 18.83 -12.02 13.40
N ILE A 33 19.43 -10.83 13.58
CA ILE A 33 19.12 -9.61 12.86
C ILE A 33 20.27 -9.25 11.94
N LYS A 34 20.00 -9.15 10.65
CA LYS A 34 20.99 -8.77 9.63
C LYS A 34 20.90 -7.28 9.36
N HIS A 35 22.04 -6.60 9.40
CA HIS A 35 22.15 -5.21 9.00
C HIS A 35 22.52 -5.10 7.52
N ILE A 36 21.76 -4.32 6.78
CA ILE A 36 22.04 -3.96 5.38
C ILE A 36 22.57 -2.53 5.38
N LEU A 37 23.88 -2.41 5.17
CA LEU A 37 24.54 -1.11 5.09
C LEU A 37 24.22 -0.43 3.75
N VAL A 38 23.73 0.76 3.83
CA VAL A 38 23.46 1.62 2.66
C VAL A 38 24.53 2.72 2.54
N ARG A 39 24.45 3.55 1.50
CA ARG A 39 25.33 4.70 1.31
C ARG A 39 24.63 6.05 1.54
N HIS A 40 23.33 6.01 1.72
CA HIS A 40 22.48 7.17 2.00
C HIS A 40 21.22 6.71 2.72
N GLU A 41 20.77 7.44 3.71
CA GLU A 41 19.64 7.03 4.57
C GLU A 41 18.31 7.01 3.83
N GLN A 42 18.12 7.80 2.79
CA GLN A 42 16.98 7.70 1.90
C GLN A 42 16.91 6.31 1.25
N GLY A 43 18.06 5.79 0.78
CA GLY A 43 18.16 4.44 0.24
C GLY A 43 17.83 3.35 1.29
N ALA A 44 18.18 3.57 2.57
CA ALA A 44 17.75 2.66 3.64
C ALA A 44 16.23 2.63 3.78
N GLY A 45 15.58 3.79 3.74
CA GLY A 45 14.13 3.90 3.80
C GLY A 45 13.45 3.18 2.64
N HIS A 46 13.87 3.44 1.39
CA HIS A 46 13.26 2.79 0.22
C HIS A 46 13.56 1.28 0.17
N ALA A 47 14.74 0.82 0.60
CA ALA A 47 15.01 -0.61 0.73
C ALA A 47 14.10 -1.26 1.78
N ALA A 48 13.84 -0.58 2.90
CA ALA A 48 12.88 -1.03 3.91
C ALA A 48 11.44 -1.05 3.39
N GLU A 49 11.05 -0.09 2.54
CA GLU A 49 9.75 -0.10 1.84
C GLU A 49 9.64 -1.29 0.89
N GLY A 50 10.66 -1.54 0.07
CA GLY A 50 10.72 -2.70 -0.83
C GLY A 50 10.60 -4.01 -0.05
N TYR A 51 11.29 -4.13 1.08
CA TYR A 51 11.16 -5.27 2.00
C TYR A 51 9.73 -5.40 2.54
N ALA A 52 9.13 -4.30 3.01
CA ALA A 52 7.78 -4.34 3.54
C ALA A 52 6.74 -4.74 2.49
N ARG A 53 6.86 -4.22 1.28
CA ARG A 53 5.95 -4.55 0.16
C ARG A 53 6.11 -5.99 -0.30
N SER A 54 7.34 -6.51 -0.38
CA SER A 54 7.61 -7.85 -0.88
C SER A 54 7.31 -8.95 0.14
N SER A 55 7.64 -8.72 1.42
CA SER A 55 7.50 -9.70 2.50
C SER A 55 6.17 -9.64 3.24
N GLY A 56 5.48 -8.47 3.22
CA GLY A 56 4.31 -8.20 4.07
C GLY A 56 4.65 -7.95 5.54
N LYS A 57 5.95 -7.82 5.90
CA LYS A 57 6.44 -7.48 7.24
C LYS A 57 6.80 -5.99 7.30
N PRO A 58 6.74 -5.31 8.46
CA PRO A 58 7.24 -3.94 8.57
C PRO A 58 8.73 -3.84 8.25
N GLY A 59 9.12 -2.82 7.47
CA GLY A 59 10.52 -2.49 7.26
C GLY A 59 11.09 -1.75 8.48
N VAL A 60 12.37 -1.97 8.77
CA VAL A 60 13.04 -1.31 9.91
C VAL A 60 14.26 -0.53 9.40
N VAL A 61 14.33 0.74 9.78
CA VAL A 61 15.40 1.66 9.40
C VAL A 61 16.11 2.15 10.65
N LEU A 62 17.45 2.23 10.61
CA LEU A 62 18.29 2.77 11.69
C LEU A 62 19.18 3.86 11.14
N VAL A 63 19.03 5.08 11.66
CA VAL A 63 19.77 6.28 11.23
C VAL A 63 20.30 7.06 12.42
N THR A 64 21.35 7.84 12.18
CA THR A 64 21.89 8.75 13.21
C THR A 64 21.05 10.03 13.33
N SER A 65 21.43 10.91 14.28
CA SER A 65 20.81 12.23 14.48
C SER A 65 21.11 13.21 13.33
N GLY A 66 20.49 14.36 13.37
CA GLY A 66 20.73 15.46 12.43
C GLY A 66 20.57 15.03 10.98
N PRO A 67 21.65 15.07 10.17
CA PRO A 67 21.57 14.75 8.73
C PRO A 67 21.10 13.31 8.46
N GLY A 68 21.38 12.34 9.34
CA GLY A 68 20.86 10.98 9.17
C GLY A 68 19.34 10.91 9.28
N ALA A 69 18.78 11.59 10.27
CA ALA A 69 17.33 11.68 10.45
C ALA A 69 16.66 12.50 9.34
N THR A 70 17.25 13.62 8.91
CA THR A 70 16.68 14.45 7.83
C THR A 70 16.73 13.76 6.47
N ASN A 71 17.78 12.99 6.18
CA ASN A 71 17.91 12.25 4.92
C ASN A 71 16.85 11.16 4.73
N VAL A 72 16.26 10.61 5.79
CA VAL A 72 15.22 9.57 5.68
C VAL A 72 13.82 10.13 5.49
N VAL A 73 13.62 11.45 5.64
CA VAL A 73 12.28 12.08 5.60
C VAL A 73 11.54 11.83 4.30
N THR A 74 12.23 11.86 3.16
CA THR A 74 11.63 11.55 1.87
C THR A 74 11.03 10.15 1.85
N ALA A 75 11.78 9.14 2.29
CA ALA A 75 11.30 7.76 2.33
C ALA A 75 10.15 7.58 3.35
N LEU A 76 10.19 8.25 4.51
CA LEU A 76 9.05 8.26 5.43
C LEU A 76 7.81 8.87 4.79
N THR A 77 7.96 9.97 4.05
CA THR A 77 6.85 10.63 3.36
C THR A 77 6.27 9.71 2.28
N ASP A 78 7.12 9.03 1.51
CA ASP A 78 6.71 8.07 0.48
C ASP A 78 5.91 6.92 1.10
N ALA A 79 6.46 6.28 2.13
CA ALA A 79 5.80 5.22 2.88
C ALA A 79 4.45 5.67 3.48
N TYR A 80 4.35 6.92 3.95
CA TYR A 80 3.12 7.48 4.48
C TYR A 80 2.05 7.64 3.39
N MET A 81 2.43 8.18 2.24
CA MET A 81 1.52 8.38 1.12
C MET A 81 1.05 7.07 0.50
N ASP A 82 1.93 6.08 0.41
CA ASP A 82 1.66 4.78 -0.19
C ASP A 82 1.20 3.70 0.81
N SER A 83 1.06 4.09 2.09
CA SER A 83 0.56 3.19 3.15
C SER A 83 1.46 1.97 3.38
N VAL A 84 2.78 2.18 3.45
CA VAL A 84 3.79 1.14 3.70
C VAL A 84 4.19 1.16 5.17
N PRO A 85 4.12 0.02 5.90
CA PRO A 85 4.50 -0.01 7.30
C PRO A 85 6.02 0.04 7.46
N LEU A 86 6.55 1.11 8.06
CA LEU A 86 7.94 1.28 8.42
C LEU A 86 8.10 1.64 9.90
N VAL A 87 9.18 1.17 10.52
CA VAL A 87 9.63 1.61 11.83
C VAL A 87 11.03 2.20 11.67
N CYS A 88 11.12 3.52 11.75
CA CYS A 88 12.38 4.24 11.72
C CYS A 88 12.87 4.47 13.15
N ILE A 89 14.11 4.08 13.43
CA ILE A 89 14.81 4.34 14.68
C ILE A 89 15.89 5.37 14.37
N SER A 90 15.79 6.55 14.98
CA SER A 90 16.81 7.58 14.88
C SER A 90 17.56 7.76 16.20
N GLY A 91 18.85 8.06 16.10
CA GLY A 91 19.57 8.58 17.24
C GLY A 91 19.29 10.07 17.45
N GLN A 92 19.49 10.55 18.68
CA GLN A 92 19.39 11.96 19.03
C GLN A 92 20.58 12.37 19.93
N VAL A 93 20.87 13.65 19.99
CA VAL A 93 21.80 14.19 20.97
C VAL A 93 21.35 13.83 22.38
N PRO A 94 22.25 13.79 23.39
CA PRO A 94 21.85 13.54 24.79
C PRO A 94 20.71 14.47 25.24
N THR A 95 19.85 13.99 26.11
CA THR A 95 18.62 14.68 26.53
C THR A 95 18.86 16.11 27.04
N HIS A 96 19.96 16.35 27.73
CA HIS A 96 20.33 17.67 28.27
C HIS A 96 20.84 18.68 27.19
N LEU A 97 21.14 18.20 25.98
CA LEU A 97 21.56 19.04 24.86
C LEU A 97 20.41 19.37 23.88
N ILE A 98 19.26 18.73 24.03
CA ILE A 98 18.11 19.00 23.17
C ILE A 98 17.62 20.43 23.35
N GLY A 99 17.53 21.20 22.25
CA GLY A 99 17.14 22.60 22.26
C GLY A 99 18.30 23.59 22.51
N THR A 100 19.55 23.14 22.38
CA THR A 100 20.74 23.96 22.61
C THR A 100 21.55 24.24 21.35
N ASP A 101 21.04 23.87 20.17
CA ASP A 101 21.76 23.92 18.89
C ASP A 101 23.05 23.07 18.90
N ALA A 102 22.98 21.91 19.57
CA ALA A 102 24.11 21.00 19.68
C ALA A 102 24.52 20.43 18.32
N PHE A 103 25.77 19.98 18.18
CA PHE A 103 26.26 19.38 16.94
C PHE A 103 25.41 18.19 16.51
N GLN A 104 24.90 18.22 15.27
CA GLN A 104 23.98 17.24 14.69
C GLN A 104 22.65 17.07 15.46
N GLU A 105 22.22 18.10 16.19
CA GLU A 105 20.86 18.15 16.70
C GLU A 105 19.85 18.44 15.57
N CYS A 106 18.68 17.89 15.68
CA CYS A 106 17.54 18.19 14.81
C CYS A 106 16.24 17.89 15.55
N ASP A 107 15.22 18.73 15.41
CA ASP A 107 13.88 18.40 15.88
C ASP A 107 13.24 17.33 14.96
N THR A 108 13.76 16.12 15.08
CA THR A 108 13.34 14.97 14.28
C THR A 108 11.84 14.69 14.43
N THR A 109 11.30 14.82 15.65
CA THR A 109 9.88 14.61 15.90
C THR A 109 9.00 15.70 15.29
N GLY A 110 9.44 16.95 15.29
CA GLY A 110 8.75 18.05 14.63
C GLY A 110 8.72 17.88 13.10
N ILE A 111 9.87 17.57 12.50
CA ILE A 111 10.00 17.38 11.04
C ILE A 111 9.18 16.17 10.56
N THR A 112 9.18 15.08 11.29
CA THR A 112 8.52 13.83 10.86
C THR A 112 7.05 13.74 11.24
N ARG A 113 6.54 14.66 12.03
CA ARG A 113 5.12 14.67 12.47
C ARG A 113 4.12 14.62 11.31
N PRO A 114 4.25 15.42 10.22
CA PRO A 114 3.30 15.39 9.12
C PRO A 114 3.44 14.17 8.19
N CYS A 115 4.56 13.47 8.22
CA CYS A 115 4.87 12.36 7.31
C CYS A 115 4.98 10.99 8.00
N THR A 116 4.52 10.88 9.25
CA THR A 116 4.44 9.62 9.99
C THR A 116 3.06 9.44 10.64
N LYS A 117 2.68 8.21 10.91
CA LYS A 117 1.46 7.93 11.69
C LYS A 117 1.61 8.39 13.15
N HIS A 118 2.80 8.23 13.68
CA HIS A 118 3.19 8.70 15.01
C HIS A 118 4.71 8.72 15.14
N ASN A 119 5.21 9.56 16.04
CA ASN A 119 6.62 9.58 16.40
C ASN A 119 6.78 9.75 17.92
N TRP A 120 7.89 9.28 18.46
CA TRP A 120 8.23 9.33 19.88
C TRP A 120 9.65 9.86 20.05
N LEU A 121 9.82 10.75 21.03
CA LEU A 121 11.13 11.07 21.62
C LEU A 121 11.21 10.33 22.97
N VAL A 122 12.09 9.34 23.08
CA VAL A 122 12.22 8.50 24.29
C VAL A 122 13.11 9.23 25.30
N LYS A 123 12.52 9.73 26.39
CA LYS A 123 13.23 10.48 27.44
C LYS A 123 13.55 9.66 28.69
N ASP A 124 12.96 8.47 28.85
CA ASP A 124 13.24 7.53 29.95
C ASP A 124 13.43 6.12 29.36
N ILE A 125 14.53 5.47 29.76
CA ILE A 125 14.84 4.09 29.34
C ILE A 125 13.73 3.09 29.71
N LYS A 126 12.97 3.36 30.76
CA LYS A 126 11.86 2.50 31.18
C LYS A 126 10.72 2.44 30.16
N ASP A 127 10.57 3.50 29.34
CA ASP A 127 9.54 3.58 28.31
C ASP A 127 9.96 2.90 27.01
N LEU A 128 11.26 2.70 26.77
CA LEU A 128 11.80 2.24 25.49
C LEU A 128 11.13 0.96 25.01
N SER A 129 11.04 -0.06 25.87
CA SER A 129 10.43 -1.35 25.47
C SER A 129 8.95 -1.19 25.07
N LYS A 130 8.20 -0.41 25.83
CA LYS A 130 6.78 -0.11 25.54
C LYS A 130 6.64 0.64 24.21
N VAL A 131 7.44 1.69 24.00
CA VAL A 131 7.44 2.50 22.77
C VAL A 131 7.78 1.63 21.56
N MET A 132 8.81 0.79 21.65
CA MET A 132 9.18 -0.11 20.56
C MET A 132 8.02 -1.02 20.13
N HIS A 133 7.35 -1.67 21.07
CA HIS A 133 6.20 -2.52 20.75
C HIS A 133 4.99 -1.74 20.21
N GLU A 134 4.74 -0.55 20.74
CA GLU A 134 3.66 0.33 20.28
C GLU A 134 3.92 0.82 18.86
N ALA A 135 5.16 1.13 18.52
CA ALA A 135 5.56 1.56 17.20
C ALA A 135 5.21 0.53 16.12
N PHE A 136 5.57 -0.74 16.31
CA PHE A 136 5.18 -1.81 15.38
C PHE A 136 3.66 -1.97 15.28
N LYS A 137 2.96 -1.89 16.41
CA LYS A 137 1.50 -1.94 16.41
C LYS A 137 0.89 -0.78 15.63
N VAL A 138 1.35 0.45 15.85
CA VAL A 138 0.84 1.64 15.15
C VAL A 138 1.15 1.58 13.66
N ALA A 139 2.37 1.16 13.28
CA ALA A 139 2.76 1.04 11.88
C ALA A 139 1.85 0.10 11.09
N THR A 140 1.35 -0.97 11.71
CA THR A 140 0.61 -2.06 11.06
C THR A 140 -0.89 -2.06 11.29
N THR A 141 -1.42 -1.23 12.20
CA THR A 141 -2.86 -1.22 12.54
C THR A 141 -3.63 -0.21 11.69
N GLY A 142 -4.82 -0.59 11.23
CA GLY A 142 -5.65 0.24 10.35
C GLY A 142 -4.97 0.43 8.98
N ARG A 143 -4.98 1.65 8.44
CA ARG A 143 -4.17 1.99 7.28
C ARG A 143 -2.69 1.91 7.69
N PRO A 144 -1.86 1.04 7.09
CA PRO A 144 -0.44 0.95 7.41
C PRO A 144 0.31 2.25 7.12
N GLY A 145 1.47 2.43 7.72
CA GLY A 145 2.31 3.59 7.44
C GLY A 145 3.52 3.67 8.37
N PRO A 146 4.42 4.63 8.14
CA PRO A 146 5.65 4.78 8.88
C PRO A 146 5.42 5.37 10.28
N VAL A 147 6.31 5.01 11.18
CA VAL A 147 6.47 5.59 12.51
C VAL A 147 7.95 5.87 12.77
N LEU A 148 8.24 6.78 13.71
CA LEU A 148 9.61 7.10 14.08
C LEU A 148 9.81 7.05 15.60
N ILE A 149 10.95 6.51 16.02
CA ILE A 149 11.39 6.45 17.43
C ILE A 149 12.74 7.15 17.52
N ASP A 150 12.76 8.30 18.15
CA ASP A 150 13.97 9.10 18.37
C ASP A 150 14.57 8.80 19.74
N ILE A 151 15.82 8.29 19.79
CA ILE A 151 16.43 7.75 20.99
C ILE A 151 17.69 8.56 21.33
N PRO A 152 17.64 9.43 22.35
CA PRO A 152 18.80 10.18 22.81
C PRO A 152 19.96 9.28 23.24
N LYS A 153 21.18 9.75 23.00
CA LYS A 153 22.41 8.98 23.21
C LYS A 153 22.60 8.55 24.68
N ASP A 154 22.26 9.37 25.65
CA ASP A 154 22.28 9.03 27.08
C ASP A 154 21.29 7.94 27.44
N ILE A 155 20.11 7.91 26.81
CA ILE A 155 19.13 6.83 26.94
C ILE A 155 19.67 5.52 26.39
N GLN A 156 20.47 5.55 25.30
CA GLN A 156 21.09 4.34 24.75
C GLN A 156 22.13 3.71 25.69
N PHE A 157 22.77 4.51 26.55
CA PHE A 157 23.70 4.03 27.60
C PHE A 157 23.02 3.64 28.90
N ALA A 158 21.79 4.08 29.12
CA ALA A 158 21.05 3.79 30.35
C ALA A 158 20.69 2.30 30.45
N LYS A 159 20.63 1.79 31.70
CA LYS A 159 20.34 0.38 31.98
C LYS A 159 18.92 0.21 32.51
N THR A 160 18.25 -0.83 32.04
CA THR A 160 16.93 -1.23 32.53
C THR A 160 16.77 -2.74 32.49
N ASN A 161 15.84 -3.28 33.26
CA ASN A 161 15.46 -4.67 33.16
C ASN A 161 14.51 -4.89 31.98
N TYR A 162 14.94 -5.70 31.03
CA TYR A 162 14.07 -6.10 29.92
C TYR A 162 13.01 -7.08 30.42
N SER A 163 11.75 -6.78 30.17
CA SER A 163 10.65 -7.71 30.32
C SER A 163 10.09 -8.06 28.95
N LYS A 164 10.14 -9.34 28.59
CA LYS A 164 9.55 -9.80 27.31
C LYS A 164 8.10 -9.35 27.22
N PHE A 165 7.79 -8.64 26.16
CA PHE A 165 6.41 -8.24 25.91
C PHE A 165 5.58 -9.51 25.67
N LYS A 166 4.69 -9.84 26.59
CA LYS A 166 3.75 -10.92 26.36
C LYS A 166 2.87 -10.46 25.21
N LYS A 167 3.11 -11.00 23.99
CA LYS A 167 2.12 -10.87 22.90
C LYS A 167 0.80 -11.31 23.55
N LYS A 168 -0.07 -10.37 23.92
CA LYS A 168 -1.46 -10.74 24.21
C LYS A 168 -1.84 -11.52 22.97
N LYS A 169 -2.10 -12.84 23.11
CA LYS A 169 -2.68 -13.65 22.03
C LYS A 169 -3.63 -12.72 21.35
N LYS A 170 -3.43 -12.47 20.02
CA LYS A 170 -4.39 -11.62 19.25
C LYS A 170 -5.71 -11.93 19.89
N PRO A 171 -6.41 -11.02 20.54
CA PRO A 171 -7.67 -11.37 21.15
C PRO A 171 -8.33 -12.15 20.04
N ASN A 172 -8.83 -13.41 20.26
CA ASN A 172 -9.56 -14.17 19.24
C ASN A 172 -10.55 -13.16 18.73
N GLY A 173 -9.92 -12.24 18.01
CA GLY A 173 -10.41 -10.93 17.87
C GLY A 173 -11.51 -11.08 16.84
N LYS A 174 -12.65 -11.00 17.24
CA LYS A 174 -13.58 -10.13 16.57
C LYS A 174 -12.83 -8.82 16.35
N ILE A 175 -12.13 -8.68 15.20
CA ILE A 175 -11.87 -7.39 14.57
C ILE A 175 -13.21 -6.73 14.76
N HIS A 176 -13.28 -5.65 15.51
CA HIS A 176 -14.55 -4.97 15.71
C HIS A 176 -15.02 -4.66 14.30
N ARG A 177 -16.01 -5.44 13.81
CA ARG A 177 -16.58 -5.22 12.50
C ARG A 177 -17.12 -3.80 12.54
N LYS A 178 -16.41 -2.88 11.92
CA LYS A 178 -16.85 -1.49 11.84
C LYS A 178 -18.01 -1.33 10.86
N PHE A 179 -18.27 -2.35 10.02
CA PHE A 179 -19.37 -2.36 9.07
C PHE A 179 -20.56 -3.19 9.56
N SER A 180 -21.76 -2.78 9.17
CA SER A 180 -23.02 -3.42 9.53
C SER A 180 -23.49 -4.41 8.45
N GLN A 181 -24.40 -5.33 8.83
CA GLN A 181 -25.05 -6.22 7.85
C GLN A 181 -25.94 -5.44 6.87
N ASN A 182 -26.51 -4.32 7.31
CA ASN A 182 -27.33 -3.43 6.47
C ASN A 182 -26.52 -2.82 5.33
N GLU A 183 -25.25 -2.40 5.57
CA GLU A 183 -24.37 -1.88 4.51
C GLU A 183 -24.05 -2.98 3.47
N ILE A 184 -23.87 -4.22 3.90
CA ILE A 184 -23.70 -5.35 2.98
C ILE A 184 -24.98 -5.59 2.16
N ASP A 185 -26.16 -5.48 2.77
CA ASP A 185 -27.44 -5.63 2.06
C ASP A 185 -27.63 -4.54 1.00
N GLN A 186 -27.28 -3.27 1.32
CA GLN A 186 -27.30 -2.16 0.37
C GLN A 186 -26.31 -2.39 -0.78
N LEU A 187 -25.10 -2.88 -0.49
CA LEU A 187 -24.13 -3.24 -1.54
C LEU A 187 -24.71 -4.27 -2.50
N ILE A 188 -25.32 -5.35 -1.98
CA ILE A 188 -25.90 -6.41 -2.81
C ILE A 188 -27.10 -5.90 -3.62
N ASP A 189 -27.90 -4.99 -3.06
CA ASP A 189 -29.00 -4.36 -3.78
C ASP A 189 -28.49 -3.53 -4.96
N LEU A 190 -27.45 -2.70 -4.75
CA LEU A 190 -26.80 -1.93 -5.82
C LEU A 190 -26.24 -2.84 -6.91
N ILE A 191 -25.51 -3.92 -6.54
CA ILE A 191 -24.97 -4.90 -7.48
C ILE A 191 -26.10 -5.53 -8.33
N SER A 192 -27.23 -5.86 -7.72
CA SER A 192 -28.35 -6.51 -8.40
C SER A 192 -29.05 -5.62 -9.44
N LYS A 193 -28.97 -4.31 -9.29
CA LYS A 193 -29.64 -3.30 -10.14
C LYS A 193 -28.75 -2.77 -11.26
N ALA A 194 -27.44 -2.92 -11.13
CA ALA A 194 -26.47 -2.35 -12.05
C ALA A 194 -26.57 -2.91 -13.47
N LYS A 195 -26.43 -2.05 -14.47
CA LYS A 195 -26.39 -2.39 -15.90
C LYS A 195 -25.03 -2.10 -16.54
N LYS A 196 -24.30 -1.14 -15.98
CA LYS A 196 -22.96 -0.71 -16.43
C LYS A 196 -21.99 -0.60 -15.24
N PRO A 197 -21.81 -1.68 -14.46
CA PRO A 197 -20.98 -1.62 -13.28
C PRO A 197 -19.48 -1.63 -13.60
N VAL A 198 -18.68 -1.07 -12.69
CA VAL A 198 -17.22 -1.19 -12.68
C VAL A 198 -16.75 -1.43 -11.25
N VAL A 199 -15.87 -2.42 -11.06
CA VAL A 199 -15.09 -2.58 -9.83
C VAL A 199 -13.77 -1.83 -10.00
N TYR A 200 -13.41 -1.05 -8.99
CA TYR A 200 -12.21 -0.24 -8.95
C TYR A 200 -11.38 -0.63 -7.74
N THR A 201 -10.18 -1.19 -7.94
CA THR A 201 -9.35 -1.70 -6.85
C THR A 201 -8.08 -0.89 -6.66
N GLY A 202 -7.62 -0.78 -5.42
CA GLY A 202 -6.39 -0.09 -5.05
C GLY A 202 -5.48 -0.90 -4.14
N GLY A 203 -4.40 -0.26 -3.70
CA GLY A 203 -3.38 -0.86 -2.82
C GLY A 203 -3.91 -1.38 -1.48
N GLY A 204 -5.08 -0.89 -1.03
CA GLY A 204 -5.73 -1.36 0.19
C GLY A 204 -6.10 -2.85 0.16
N VAL A 205 -6.34 -3.42 -1.03
CA VAL A 205 -6.53 -4.88 -1.17
C VAL A 205 -5.24 -5.63 -0.88
N ILE A 206 -4.11 -5.16 -1.42
CA ILE A 206 -2.80 -5.77 -1.19
C ILE A 206 -2.41 -5.67 0.29
N ASN A 207 -2.65 -4.50 0.90
CA ASN A 207 -2.36 -4.25 2.32
C ASN A 207 -3.23 -5.06 3.29
N SER A 208 -4.41 -5.52 2.84
CA SER A 208 -5.27 -6.44 3.62
C SER A 208 -4.72 -7.88 3.64
N GLY A 209 -3.65 -8.15 2.88
CA GLY A 209 -2.92 -9.41 2.85
C GLY A 209 -3.28 -10.31 1.65
N PRO A 210 -2.51 -11.38 1.43
CA PRO A 210 -2.62 -12.21 0.22
C PRO A 210 -3.99 -12.85 0.06
N GLN A 211 -4.68 -13.18 1.16
CA GLN A 211 -6.04 -13.73 1.12
C GLN A 211 -7.05 -12.73 0.53
N ALA A 212 -6.83 -11.42 0.68
CA ALA A 212 -7.75 -10.41 0.16
C ALA A 212 -7.79 -10.39 -1.38
N SER A 213 -6.65 -10.60 -2.05
CA SER A 213 -6.58 -10.71 -3.51
C SER A 213 -7.35 -11.94 -4.02
N GLU A 214 -7.23 -13.09 -3.37
CA GLU A 214 -8.01 -14.28 -3.73
C GLU A 214 -9.52 -14.06 -3.49
N THR A 215 -9.88 -13.44 -2.38
CA THR A 215 -11.26 -13.07 -2.06
C THR A 215 -11.83 -12.06 -3.07
N LEU A 216 -11.03 -11.08 -3.50
CA LEU A 216 -11.41 -10.14 -4.56
C LEU A 216 -11.66 -10.87 -5.88
N LYS A 217 -10.79 -11.79 -6.25
CA LYS A 217 -10.93 -12.59 -7.47
C LYS A 217 -12.20 -13.42 -7.47
N GLU A 218 -12.49 -14.11 -6.35
CA GLU A 218 -13.73 -14.84 -6.17
C GLU A 218 -14.95 -13.93 -6.31
N PHE A 219 -14.94 -12.77 -5.65
CA PHE A 219 -16.04 -11.81 -5.69
C PHE A 219 -16.31 -11.29 -7.09
N VAL A 220 -15.26 -10.81 -7.79
CA VAL A 220 -15.37 -10.26 -9.15
C VAL A 220 -15.89 -11.32 -10.14
N ARG A 221 -15.40 -12.56 -10.04
CA ARG A 221 -15.88 -13.67 -10.86
C ARG A 221 -17.35 -14.03 -10.55
N LEU A 222 -17.72 -13.95 -9.27
CA LEU A 222 -19.10 -14.25 -8.83
C LEU A 222 -20.11 -13.25 -9.37
N ILE A 223 -19.77 -11.95 -9.37
CA ILE A 223 -20.68 -10.89 -9.86
C ILE A 223 -20.55 -10.65 -11.37
N GLY A 224 -19.46 -11.07 -12.02
CA GLY A 224 -19.25 -10.96 -13.48
C GLY A 224 -18.89 -9.56 -13.99
N PHE A 225 -18.53 -8.62 -13.12
CA PHE A 225 -18.27 -7.23 -13.46
C PHE A 225 -16.85 -7.01 -14.02
N PRO A 226 -16.65 -6.01 -14.90
CA PRO A 226 -15.31 -5.56 -15.24
C PRO A 226 -14.61 -4.94 -14.03
N ILE A 227 -13.29 -5.15 -13.97
CA ILE A 227 -12.45 -4.61 -12.90
C ILE A 227 -11.29 -3.81 -13.48
N THR A 228 -11.01 -2.66 -12.88
CA THR A 228 -9.85 -1.81 -13.15
C THR A 228 -9.06 -1.56 -11.86
N SER A 229 -7.85 -1.06 -11.99
CA SER A 229 -6.93 -0.88 -10.86
C SER A 229 -6.24 0.48 -10.88
N THR A 230 -5.88 0.96 -9.68
CA THR A 230 -4.88 2.03 -9.55
C THR A 230 -3.48 1.49 -9.83
N LEU A 231 -2.50 2.40 -9.97
CA LEU A 231 -1.08 2.05 -10.04
C LEU A 231 -0.66 1.14 -8.86
N GLN A 232 -1.00 1.51 -7.62
CA GLN A 232 -0.64 0.73 -6.42
C GLN A 232 -1.50 -0.52 -6.20
N GLY A 233 -2.57 -0.69 -6.97
CA GLY A 233 -3.43 -1.87 -6.92
C GLY A 233 -3.07 -2.95 -7.93
N LEU A 234 -2.08 -2.72 -8.80
CA LEU A 234 -1.65 -3.72 -9.80
C LEU A 234 -1.19 -5.00 -9.11
N GLY A 235 -1.69 -6.13 -9.58
CA GLY A 235 -1.48 -7.46 -8.97
C GLY A 235 -2.50 -7.84 -7.89
N ALA A 236 -3.35 -6.93 -7.41
CA ALA A 236 -4.47 -7.30 -6.53
C ALA A 236 -5.49 -8.20 -7.25
N PHE A 237 -5.64 -8.01 -8.55
CA PHE A 237 -6.39 -8.85 -9.47
C PHE A 237 -5.48 -9.21 -10.65
N PRO A 238 -5.55 -10.45 -11.22
CA PRO A 238 -4.66 -10.84 -12.31
C PRO A 238 -4.77 -9.93 -13.54
N GLY A 239 -3.63 -9.44 -14.01
CA GLY A 239 -3.55 -8.51 -15.14
C GLY A 239 -3.80 -9.15 -16.50
N ASP A 240 -3.80 -10.49 -16.60
CA ASP A 240 -4.13 -11.27 -17.80
C ASP A 240 -5.54 -11.84 -17.79
N ASP A 241 -6.34 -11.62 -16.74
CA ASP A 241 -7.73 -12.05 -16.68
C ASP A 241 -8.63 -11.21 -17.61
N ASN A 242 -9.58 -11.85 -18.29
CA ASN A 242 -10.48 -11.19 -19.24
C ASN A 242 -11.39 -10.13 -18.60
N GLN A 243 -11.66 -10.22 -17.28
CA GLN A 243 -12.44 -9.22 -16.56
C GLN A 243 -11.61 -7.98 -16.21
N PHE A 244 -10.27 -8.07 -16.25
CA PHE A 244 -9.41 -6.92 -16.04
C PHE A 244 -9.38 -6.03 -17.28
N ILE A 245 -9.82 -4.77 -17.15
CA ILE A 245 -9.89 -3.80 -18.24
C ILE A 245 -8.71 -2.83 -18.26
N GLY A 246 -7.60 -3.20 -17.60
CA GLY A 246 -6.40 -2.37 -17.52
C GLY A 246 -6.42 -1.41 -16.32
N MET A 247 -5.34 -0.66 -16.18
CA MET A 247 -5.23 0.44 -15.22
C MET A 247 -6.07 1.63 -15.69
N LEU A 248 -6.64 2.41 -14.75
CA LEU A 248 -7.36 3.64 -15.09
C LEU A 248 -6.54 4.89 -14.74
N GLY A 249 -7.06 6.04 -15.13
CA GLY A 249 -6.50 7.35 -14.83
C GLY A 249 -5.67 7.91 -15.98
N MET A 250 -4.80 8.89 -15.68
CA MET A 250 -4.02 9.66 -16.66
C MET A 250 -3.21 8.76 -17.63
N HIS A 251 -2.70 7.64 -17.13
CA HIS A 251 -1.91 6.68 -17.88
C HIS A 251 -2.63 5.34 -18.11
N GLY A 252 -3.95 5.35 -17.91
CA GLY A 252 -4.78 4.15 -18.02
C GLY A 252 -5.15 3.79 -19.46
N THR A 253 -5.81 2.66 -19.61
CA THR A 253 -6.35 2.20 -20.89
C THR A 253 -7.58 3.01 -21.29
N TYR A 254 -7.84 3.09 -22.59
CA TYR A 254 -9.02 3.77 -23.13
C TYR A 254 -10.32 3.15 -22.60
N GLU A 255 -10.40 1.81 -22.59
CA GLU A 255 -11.57 1.10 -22.09
C GLU A 255 -11.78 1.29 -20.59
N ALA A 256 -10.73 1.33 -19.77
CA ALA A 256 -10.88 1.56 -18.32
C ALA A 256 -11.40 2.97 -18.02
N ASN A 257 -10.87 3.99 -18.71
CA ASN A 257 -11.28 5.38 -18.52
C ASN A 257 -12.71 5.61 -18.98
N ASN A 258 -13.10 5.08 -20.16
CA ASN A 258 -14.47 5.20 -20.65
C ASN A 258 -15.47 4.40 -19.78
N ALA A 259 -15.08 3.21 -19.34
CA ALA A 259 -15.92 2.43 -18.44
C ALA A 259 -16.14 3.16 -17.11
N MET A 260 -15.11 3.80 -16.56
CA MET A 260 -15.23 4.62 -15.36
C MET A 260 -16.18 5.82 -15.57
N HIS A 261 -16.08 6.50 -16.70
CA HIS A 261 -16.90 7.67 -17.00
C HIS A 261 -18.39 7.31 -17.21
N ASP A 262 -18.68 6.20 -17.91
CA ASP A 262 -20.02 5.83 -18.33
C ASP A 262 -20.74 4.83 -17.42
N CYS A 263 -20.09 4.35 -16.36
CA CYS A 263 -20.68 3.38 -15.45
C CYS A 263 -21.89 3.95 -14.69
N ASP A 264 -22.81 3.05 -14.30
CA ASP A 264 -23.96 3.37 -13.43
C ASP A 264 -23.70 2.95 -11.96
N LEU A 265 -22.71 2.06 -11.73
CA LEU A 265 -22.27 1.64 -10.41
C LEU A 265 -20.75 1.55 -10.38
N LEU A 266 -20.13 2.29 -9.48
CA LEU A 266 -18.70 2.23 -9.18
C LEU A 266 -18.49 1.62 -7.80
N ILE A 267 -17.82 0.47 -7.73
CA ILE A 267 -17.46 -0.17 -6.46
C ILE A 267 -15.96 0.03 -6.23
N ASN A 268 -15.61 1.03 -5.43
CA ASN A 268 -14.24 1.29 -5.01
C ASN A 268 -13.86 0.38 -3.83
N ILE A 269 -12.79 -0.39 -3.99
CA ILE A 269 -12.27 -1.35 -3.02
C ILE A 269 -10.81 -1.02 -2.69
N GLY A 270 -10.59 -0.33 -1.56
CA GLY A 270 -9.25 -0.02 -1.06
C GLY A 270 -8.46 0.98 -1.91
N ALA A 271 -9.14 1.91 -2.58
CA ALA A 271 -8.52 3.02 -3.30
C ALA A 271 -8.98 4.38 -2.75
N ARG A 272 -8.08 5.36 -2.70
CA ARG A 272 -8.33 6.66 -2.04
C ARG A 272 -8.86 7.77 -2.96
N PHE A 273 -9.21 7.47 -4.21
CA PHE A 273 -9.60 8.48 -5.22
C PHE A 273 -8.50 9.53 -5.45
N ASP A 274 -7.34 9.06 -5.87
CA ASP A 274 -6.17 9.88 -6.18
C ASP A 274 -6.45 10.82 -7.37
N ASP A 275 -5.80 12.00 -7.39
CA ASP A 275 -5.98 13.01 -8.45
C ASP A 275 -5.52 12.53 -9.82
N ARG A 276 -4.51 11.61 -9.89
CA ARG A 276 -4.09 10.97 -11.15
C ARG A 276 -5.19 10.10 -11.76
N ILE A 277 -6.17 9.70 -10.95
CA ILE A 277 -7.32 8.87 -11.34
C ILE A 277 -8.55 9.74 -11.59
N THR A 278 -8.87 10.64 -10.66
CA THR A 278 -10.14 11.39 -10.69
C THR A 278 -10.13 12.51 -11.73
N GLY A 279 -8.99 13.13 -11.98
CA GLY A 279 -8.92 14.34 -12.78
C GLY A 279 -9.85 15.42 -12.24
N LYS A 280 -10.73 15.97 -13.08
CA LYS A 280 -11.72 16.96 -12.67
C LYS A 280 -12.83 16.30 -11.84
N ILE A 281 -12.87 16.63 -10.56
CA ILE A 281 -13.69 15.97 -9.55
C ILE A 281 -15.17 15.97 -9.92
N ASP A 282 -15.69 17.11 -10.40
CA ASP A 282 -17.11 17.28 -10.76
C ASP A 282 -17.54 16.44 -11.97
N GLU A 283 -16.59 16.02 -12.78
CA GLU A 283 -16.82 15.19 -13.97
C GLU A 283 -16.45 13.72 -13.76
N PHE A 284 -15.94 13.37 -12.57
CA PHE A 284 -15.55 12.00 -12.27
C PHE A 284 -16.76 11.07 -12.11
N SER A 285 -16.91 10.13 -13.07
CA SER A 285 -17.97 9.12 -13.03
C SER A 285 -19.36 9.71 -12.70
N PRO A 286 -19.87 10.70 -13.49
CA PRO A 286 -20.96 11.58 -13.08
C PRO A 286 -22.31 10.87 -12.96
N LYS A 287 -22.47 9.72 -13.62
CA LYS A 287 -23.74 8.98 -13.70
C LYS A 287 -23.82 7.83 -12.68
N SER A 288 -22.72 7.51 -11.99
CA SER A 288 -22.64 6.30 -11.15
C SER A 288 -23.15 6.55 -9.74
N LYS A 289 -23.78 5.52 -9.18
CA LYS A 289 -23.80 5.30 -7.73
C LYS A 289 -22.43 4.81 -7.30
N LYS A 290 -21.90 5.38 -6.22
CA LYS A 290 -20.52 5.14 -5.76
C LYS A 290 -20.52 4.42 -4.42
N VAL A 291 -19.87 3.28 -4.37
CA VAL A 291 -19.58 2.54 -3.13
C VAL A 291 -18.11 2.68 -2.81
N HIS A 292 -17.77 2.97 -1.55
CA HIS A 292 -16.38 3.04 -1.09
C HIS A 292 -16.16 2.10 0.09
N ILE A 293 -15.31 1.09 -0.12
CA ILE A 293 -14.88 0.13 0.90
C ILE A 293 -13.45 0.47 1.27
N ASP A 294 -13.22 0.94 2.48
CA ASP A 294 -11.90 1.34 2.96
C ASP A 294 -11.75 1.08 4.46
N ILE A 295 -10.52 0.78 4.89
CA ILE A 295 -10.21 0.59 6.32
C ILE A 295 -10.08 1.92 7.06
N ASP A 296 -9.75 3.00 6.34
CA ASP A 296 -9.51 4.32 6.87
C ASP A 296 -10.76 5.21 6.74
N PRO A 297 -11.48 5.49 7.84
CA PRO A 297 -12.65 6.35 7.80
C PRO A 297 -12.34 7.78 7.31
N SER A 298 -11.09 8.25 7.43
CA SER A 298 -10.71 9.59 6.97
C SER A 298 -10.61 9.69 5.45
N SER A 299 -10.52 8.57 4.74
CA SER A 299 -10.55 8.51 3.27
C SER A 299 -11.96 8.65 2.71
N ILE A 300 -12.99 8.32 3.51
CA ILE A 300 -14.39 8.37 3.07
C ILE A 300 -14.84 9.81 2.86
N ASN A 301 -15.42 10.07 1.69
CA ASN A 301 -15.92 11.41 1.28
C ASN A 301 -14.85 12.53 1.27
N LYS A 302 -13.58 12.17 1.33
CA LYS A 302 -12.48 13.15 1.35
C LYS A 302 -12.32 13.86 0.01
N ILE A 303 -12.36 13.12 -1.09
CA ILE A 303 -12.20 13.64 -2.46
C ILE A 303 -13.52 13.51 -3.22
N ILE A 304 -14.07 12.31 -3.29
CA ILE A 304 -15.31 11.99 -3.99
C ILE A 304 -16.38 11.64 -2.95
N LYS A 305 -17.54 12.29 -3.04
CA LYS A 305 -18.70 11.90 -2.24
C LYS A 305 -19.27 10.58 -2.75
N VAL A 306 -19.60 9.68 -1.84
CA VAL A 306 -20.10 8.34 -2.16
C VAL A 306 -21.51 8.11 -1.62
N ASP A 307 -22.28 7.27 -2.32
CA ASP A 307 -23.65 6.91 -1.94
C ASP A 307 -23.67 5.86 -0.82
N LEU A 308 -22.68 4.97 -0.78
CA LEU A 308 -22.52 3.96 0.25
C LEU A 308 -21.06 3.87 0.70
N ALA A 309 -20.82 4.13 1.98
CA ALA A 309 -19.52 3.95 2.63
C ALA A 309 -19.53 2.68 3.48
N ILE A 310 -18.51 1.84 3.35
CA ILE A 310 -18.34 0.63 4.17
C ILE A 310 -16.94 0.70 4.79
N VAL A 311 -16.87 1.08 6.05
CA VAL A 311 -15.60 1.19 6.77
C VAL A 311 -15.23 -0.16 7.39
N GLY A 312 -14.15 -0.78 6.88
CA GLY A 312 -13.70 -2.07 7.37
C GLY A 312 -12.54 -2.65 6.57
N ASP A 313 -11.99 -3.74 7.07
CA ASP A 313 -11.00 -4.52 6.33
C ASP A 313 -11.63 -5.08 5.05
N VAL A 314 -10.95 -4.89 3.92
CA VAL A 314 -11.47 -5.23 2.58
C VAL A 314 -11.82 -6.72 2.47
N ASN A 315 -10.94 -7.59 3.00
CA ASN A 315 -11.14 -9.02 2.95
C ASN A 315 -12.39 -9.46 3.73
N GLU A 316 -12.61 -8.87 4.91
CA GLU A 316 -13.78 -9.18 5.73
C GLU A 316 -15.09 -8.66 5.11
N VAL A 317 -15.07 -7.46 4.54
CA VAL A 317 -16.22 -6.88 3.84
C VAL A 317 -16.60 -7.74 2.63
N ILE A 318 -15.63 -8.07 1.78
CA ILE A 318 -15.87 -8.87 0.57
C ILE A 318 -16.32 -10.28 0.92
N LYS A 319 -15.72 -10.95 1.92
CA LYS A 319 -16.18 -12.26 2.41
C LYS A 319 -17.64 -12.23 2.86
N SER A 320 -18.03 -11.15 3.56
CA SER A 320 -19.43 -10.99 3.98
C SER A 320 -20.37 -10.83 2.79
N ALA A 321 -19.94 -10.07 1.76
CA ALA A 321 -20.71 -9.91 0.52
C ALA A 321 -20.85 -11.25 -0.24
N ILE A 322 -19.76 -11.99 -0.43
CA ILE A 322 -19.78 -13.33 -1.07
C ILE A 322 -20.74 -14.27 -0.31
N LYS A 323 -20.61 -14.34 1.01
CA LYS A 323 -21.50 -15.18 1.84
C LYS A 323 -22.98 -14.82 1.66
N LYS A 324 -23.29 -13.53 1.52
CA LYS A 324 -24.66 -13.06 1.32
C LYS A 324 -25.17 -13.39 -0.08
N ILE A 325 -24.35 -13.22 -1.11
CA ILE A 325 -24.68 -13.57 -2.50
C ILE A 325 -25.00 -15.07 -2.61
N ASN A 326 -24.12 -15.91 -2.04
CA ASN A 326 -24.29 -17.38 -2.10
C ASN A 326 -25.54 -17.87 -1.34
N LYS A 327 -26.02 -17.15 -0.33
CA LYS A 327 -27.26 -17.46 0.36
C LYS A 327 -28.52 -17.15 -0.43
N LYS A 328 -28.47 -16.20 -1.37
CA LYS A 328 -29.58 -15.85 -2.26
C LYS A 328 -29.66 -16.85 -3.44
N GLN A 329 -29.93 -18.10 -3.19
CA GLN A 329 -29.98 -19.34 -3.98
C GLN A 329 -30.29 -19.27 -5.50
N ASN A 330 -30.58 -18.13 -6.09
CA ASN A 330 -30.88 -18.01 -7.52
C ASN A 330 -29.93 -16.98 -8.16
N GLY A 331 -28.75 -17.45 -8.54
CA GLY A 331 -28.03 -16.98 -9.73
C GLY A 331 -27.89 -15.49 -9.99
N LEU A 332 -27.36 -14.68 -9.01
CA LEU A 332 -26.88 -13.33 -9.36
C LEU A 332 -25.96 -13.36 -10.59
N LYS A 333 -25.21 -14.47 -10.77
CA LYS A 333 -24.28 -14.63 -11.88
C LYS A 333 -24.98 -14.68 -13.25
N ASP A 334 -26.06 -15.43 -13.39
CA ASP A 334 -26.73 -15.60 -14.69
C ASP A 334 -27.68 -14.42 -14.99
N SER A 335 -28.41 -13.94 -13.98
CA SER A 335 -29.23 -12.72 -14.14
C SER A 335 -28.38 -11.47 -14.40
N ASN A 336 -27.20 -11.37 -13.78
CA ASN A 336 -26.27 -10.28 -14.04
C ASN A 336 -25.63 -10.39 -15.42
N LYS A 337 -25.22 -11.59 -15.85
CA LYS A 337 -24.64 -11.78 -17.19
C LYS A 337 -25.53 -11.24 -18.31
N GLN A 338 -26.83 -11.54 -18.27
CA GLN A 338 -27.79 -10.99 -19.25
C GLN A 338 -27.90 -9.46 -19.18
N LYS A 339 -27.96 -8.90 -17.95
CA LYS A 339 -28.10 -7.44 -17.76
C LYS A 339 -26.91 -6.65 -18.25
N ILE A 340 -25.70 -7.19 -18.08
CA ILE A 340 -24.44 -6.50 -18.41
C ILE A 340 -23.82 -6.94 -19.73
N SER A 341 -24.48 -7.83 -20.51
CA SER A 341 -23.95 -8.29 -21.81
C SER A 341 -23.64 -7.13 -22.76
N LYS A 342 -24.58 -6.20 -22.92
CA LYS A 342 -24.38 -5.01 -23.77
C LYS A 342 -23.25 -4.10 -23.24
N TRP A 343 -23.04 -4.09 -21.94
CA TRP A 343 -21.93 -3.37 -21.31
C TRP A 343 -20.58 -3.98 -21.67
N TRP A 344 -20.47 -5.31 -21.59
CA TRP A 344 -19.30 -6.04 -22.04
C TRP A 344 -19.04 -5.89 -23.55
N GLU A 345 -20.05 -5.90 -24.38
CA GLU A 345 -19.92 -5.61 -25.81
C GLU A 345 -19.35 -4.21 -26.06
N GLN A 346 -19.82 -3.21 -25.30
CA GLN A 346 -19.28 -1.85 -25.40
C GLN A 346 -17.82 -1.78 -24.95
N ILE A 347 -17.44 -2.44 -23.85
CA ILE A 347 -16.06 -2.51 -23.37
C ILE A 347 -15.17 -3.19 -24.42
N GLN A 348 -15.64 -4.27 -25.05
CA GLN A 348 -14.87 -4.92 -26.10
C GLN A 348 -14.65 -4.01 -27.33
N LYS A 349 -15.65 -3.22 -27.71
CA LYS A 349 -15.47 -2.19 -28.77
C LYS A 349 -14.41 -1.16 -28.39
N TRP A 350 -14.31 -0.76 -27.15
CA TRP A 350 -13.25 0.14 -26.69
C TRP A 350 -11.87 -0.53 -26.70
N ARG A 351 -11.77 -1.80 -26.29
CA ARG A 351 -10.53 -2.58 -26.35
C ARG A 351 -9.96 -2.72 -27.76
N MET A 352 -10.84 -2.84 -28.77
CA MET A 352 -10.39 -2.91 -30.18
C MET A 352 -9.64 -1.66 -30.66
N LYS A 353 -9.72 -0.54 -29.94
CA LYS A 353 -8.91 0.65 -30.27
C LYS A 353 -7.42 0.47 -29.99
N ASP A 354 -7.06 -0.54 -29.18
CA ASP A 354 -5.67 -0.85 -28.80
C ASP A 354 -4.86 0.41 -28.43
N SER A 355 -5.41 1.20 -27.47
CA SER A 355 -4.89 2.53 -27.12
C SER A 355 -3.45 2.53 -26.61
N LEU A 356 -2.93 1.38 -26.18
CA LEU A 356 -1.54 1.18 -25.76
C LEU A 356 -0.71 0.50 -26.86
N GLY A 357 -1.28 0.31 -28.05
CA GLY A 357 -0.60 -0.26 -29.22
C GLY A 357 0.60 0.58 -29.65
N PHE A 358 1.63 -0.06 -30.16
CA PHE A 358 2.82 0.58 -30.71
C PHE A 358 3.36 -0.22 -31.91
N VAL A 359 4.03 0.49 -32.80
CA VAL A 359 4.64 -0.13 -33.99
C VAL A 359 6.11 -0.41 -33.68
N ASN A 360 6.52 -1.67 -33.86
CA ASN A 360 7.93 -2.05 -33.78
C ASN A 360 8.70 -1.54 -35.01
N SER A 361 9.98 -1.31 -34.79
CA SER A 361 10.92 -0.88 -35.86
C SER A 361 12.18 -1.72 -35.76
N ASP A 362 12.76 -2.06 -36.89
CA ASP A 362 14.07 -2.72 -36.97
C ASP A 362 15.23 -1.76 -36.65
N LYS A 363 14.94 -0.45 -36.58
CA LYS A 363 15.94 0.59 -36.34
C LYS A 363 16.02 1.01 -34.86
N GLU A 364 14.91 0.87 -34.10
CA GLU A 364 14.79 1.35 -32.72
C GLU A 364 14.03 0.37 -31.85
N ILE A 365 14.54 0.14 -30.65
CA ILE A 365 13.83 -0.62 -29.62
C ILE A 365 12.87 0.34 -28.91
N LYS A 366 11.57 0.16 -29.10
CA LYS A 366 10.56 0.91 -28.36
C LYS A 366 10.55 0.47 -26.88
N PRO A 367 10.46 1.40 -25.90
CA PRO A 367 10.38 1.05 -24.48
C PRO A 367 9.25 0.06 -24.16
N GLN A 368 8.10 0.22 -24.80
CA GLN A 368 6.95 -0.69 -24.69
C GLN A 368 7.31 -2.12 -25.13
N HIS A 369 8.11 -2.25 -26.21
CA HIS A 369 8.59 -3.54 -26.67
C HIS A 369 9.50 -4.21 -25.64
N ALA A 370 10.43 -3.45 -25.08
CA ALA A 370 11.36 -3.96 -24.07
C ALA A 370 10.60 -4.48 -22.82
N VAL A 371 9.62 -3.74 -22.33
CA VAL A 371 8.79 -4.16 -21.18
C VAL A 371 7.92 -5.38 -21.53
N LYS A 372 7.28 -5.40 -22.69
CA LYS A 372 6.53 -6.57 -23.17
C LYS A 372 7.40 -7.81 -23.25
N ARG A 373 8.61 -7.66 -23.81
CA ARG A 373 9.55 -8.76 -23.93
C ARG A 373 10.04 -9.26 -22.56
N LEU A 374 10.29 -8.34 -21.63
CA LEU A 374 10.63 -8.69 -20.25
C LEU A 374 9.50 -9.53 -19.63
N TYR A 375 8.24 -9.11 -19.76
CA TYR A 375 7.11 -9.89 -19.28
C TYR A 375 7.06 -11.29 -19.89
N GLU A 376 7.21 -11.43 -21.21
CA GLU A 376 7.17 -12.72 -21.89
C GLU A 376 8.26 -13.68 -21.39
N LEU A 377 9.46 -13.16 -21.09
CA LEU A 377 10.58 -13.93 -20.58
C LEU A 377 10.43 -14.34 -19.12
N THR A 378 9.68 -13.56 -18.33
CA THR A 378 9.57 -13.74 -16.88
C THR A 378 8.19 -14.19 -16.37
N LYS A 379 7.16 -14.22 -17.22
CA LYS A 379 5.76 -14.52 -16.82
C LYS A 379 5.55 -15.85 -16.10
N ASN A 380 6.46 -16.81 -16.28
CA ASN A 380 6.42 -18.11 -15.62
C ASN A 380 7.31 -18.18 -14.37
N GLN A 381 7.94 -17.05 -13.99
CA GLN A 381 8.82 -16.93 -12.83
C GLN A 381 8.12 -16.10 -11.75
N ASP A 382 8.55 -16.25 -10.50
CA ASP A 382 8.12 -15.39 -9.40
C ASP A 382 8.97 -14.11 -9.39
N THR A 383 8.59 -13.14 -10.20
CA THR A 383 9.37 -11.94 -10.51
C THR A 383 8.85 -10.74 -9.73
N PHE A 384 9.77 -9.99 -9.12
CA PHE A 384 9.53 -8.70 -8.50
C PHE A 384 9.97 -7.60 -9.45
N ILE A 385 9.10 -6.63 -9.71
CA ILE A 385 9.39 -5.46 -10.55
C ILE A 385 9.42 -4.23 -9.66
N THR A 386 10.54 -3.53 -9.69
CA THR A 386 10.69 -2.21 -9.06
C THR A 386 11.03 -1.18 -10.12
N THR A 387 10.57 0.06 -9.95
CA THR A 387 10.85 1.15 -10.87
C THR A 387 11.14 2.45 -10.14
N GLU A 388 11.96 3.26 -10.79
CA GLU A 388 12.01 4.70 -10.60
C GLU A 388 10.70 5.36 -11.02
N VAL A 389 10.55 6.64 -10.77
CA VAL A 389 9.43 7.46 -11.24
C VAL A 389 9.75 8.08 -12.60
N GLY A 390 8.81 7.97 -13.54
CA GLY A 390 8.96 8.52 -14.89
C GLY A 390 8.23 7.71 -15.93
N GLN A 391 8.56 7.93 -17.21
CA GLN A 391 7.90 7.27 -18.33
C GLN A 391 8.02 5.73 -18.27
N HIS A 392 9.17 5.22 -17.88
CA HIS A 392 9.41 3.77 -17.72
C HIS A 392 8.51 3.14 -16.66
N GLN A 393 8.17 3.85 -15.59
CA GLN A 393 7.19 3.42 -14.59
C GLN A 393 5.81 3.23 -15.25
N MET A 394 5.39 4.19 -16.09
CA MET A 394 4.12 4.11 -16.79
C MET A 394 4.11 2.95 -17.80
N TRP A 395 5.18 2.78 -18.58
CA TRP A 395 5.29 1.65 -19.50
C TRP A 395 5.31 0.30 -18.78
N ALA A 396 5.98 0.20 -17.62
CA ALA A 396 5.94 -1.01 -16.79
C ALA A 396 4.51 -1.30 -16.31
N ALA A 397 3.80 -0.30 -15.80
CA ALA A 397 2.43 -0.44 -15.34
C ALA A 397 1.44 -0.82 -16.46
N GLN A 398 1.68 -0.36 -17.71
CA GLN A 398 0.82 -0.59 -18.88
C GLN A 398 1.09 -1.93 -19.56
N HIS A 399 2.35 -2.32 -19.68
CA HIS A 399 2.77 -3.43 -20.56
C HIS A 399 3.27 -4.67 -19.82
N TYR A 400 3.63 -4.57 -18.52
CA TYR A 400 3.90 -5.74 -17.68
C TYR A 400 2.62 -6.18 -16.96
N LYS A 401 2.24 -7.46 -17.10
CA LYS A 401 1.02 -7.97 -16.47
C LYS A 401 1.33 -8.53 -15.09
N PHE A 402 0.81 -7.88 -14.07
CA PHE A 402 0.97 -8.32 -12.68
C PHE A 402 -0.18 -9.26 -12.29
N ASN A 403 0.13 -10.54 -12.07
CA ASN A 403 -0.87 -11.58 -11.78
C ASN A 403 -0.94 -11.95 -10.29
N LYS A 404 0.01 -11.42 -9.47
CA LYS A 404 0.09 -11.68 -8.04
C LYS A 404 0.30 -10.36 -7.28
N PRO A 405 -0.26 -10.25 -6.05
CA PRO A 405 0.05 -9.11 -5.17
C PRO A 405 1.52 -9.11 -4.77
N ASN A 406 2.01 -7.97 -4.30
CA ASN A 406 3.36 -7.79 -3.77
C ASN A 406 4.49 -8.09 -4.79
N ARG A 407 4.22 -7.92 -6.08
CA ARG A 407 5.21 -8.09 -7.17
C ARG A 407 5.50 -6.81 -7.94
N TRP A 408 4.80 -5.75 -7.60
CA TRP A 408 4.95 -4.41 -8.13
C TRP A 408 5.32 -3.43 -7.03
N MET A 409 6.47 -2.77 -7.14
CA MET A 409 7.00 -1.82 -6.17
C MET A 409 7.42 -0.54 -6.87
N THR A 410 6.77 0.56 -6.51
CA THR A 410 7.04 1.86 -7.09
C THR A 410 6.51 2.95 -6.17
N SER A 411 7.07 4.15 -6.24
CA SER A 411 6.51 5.32 -5.58
C SER A 411 5.30 5.82 -6.36
N GLY A 412 4.12 5.75 -5.76
CA GLY A 412 2.87 6.16 -6.42
C GLY A 412 2.32 7.49 -5.93
N GLY A 413 2.36 7.72 -4.63
CA GLY A 413 1.80 8.91 -4.01
C GLY A 413 2.72 10.12 -4.01
N LEU A 414 3.98 9.95 -3.60
CA LEU A 414 4.97 11.02 -3.57
C LEU A 414 5.68 11.19 -4.92
N GLY A 415 5.88 10.12 -5.66
CA GLY A 415 6.59 10.15 -6.93
C GLY A 415 8.11 10.32 -6.73
N THR A 416 8.68 9.57 -5.80
CA THR A 416 10.06 9.73 -5.35
C THR A 416 11.06 9.20 -6.37
N MET A 417 11.94 10.08 -6.85
CA MET A 417 13.13 9.70 -7.61
C MET A 417 14.12 8.97 -6.70
N GLY A 418 14.77 7.90 -7.19
CA GLY A 418 15.68 7.06 -6.41
C GLY A 418 15.02 5.91 -5.66
N TYR A 419 13.74 5.65 -5.92
CA TYR A 419 13.00 4.56 -5.27
C TYR A 419 13.42 3.17 -5.79
N GLY A 420 13.58 3.02 -7.11
CA GLY A 420 13.73 1.78 -7.84
C GLY A 420 14.99 0.93 -7.61
#